data_412f76845aa61c19ff8a5c1b6a918818
#
_entry.id   412f76845aa61c19ff8a5c1b6a918818
#
_cell.length_a   1.000
_cell.length_b   1.000
_cell.length_c   1.000
_cell.angle_alpha   90.00
_cell.angle_beta   90.00
_cell.angle_gamma   90.00
#
_symmetry.space_group_name_H-M   'P 1'
#
loop_
_entity.id
_entity.type
_entity.pdbx_description
1 polymer ?
#
loop_
_entity_poly.entity_id
_entity_poly.type
_entity_poly.pdbx_seq_one_letter_code
_entity_poly.pdbx_strand_id
1 'polypeptide(L)'
;MRKNFLGLLACLGLMIALPCCKPSPAEWKLVWEDNFDQTGSFDPASWSKIPRGKSDWNNYMSDFDSCYAMRDGKLVLRGLVNHSLPNDTAAYITGGVYTKDKVGFTNGRLEIHAKLNGATGAWPAFWLL
;
A
#
# COMPACT_ATOMS: atom_id res chain seq x y z
N MET A 1 20.23 81.06 -13.15
CA MET A 1 20.68 79.81 -13.76
C MET A 1 19.85 78.67 -13.16
N ARG A 2 18.83 78.25 -13.88
CA ARG A 2 17.95 77.14 -13.52
C ARG A 2 18.43 75.90 -14.26
N LYS A 3 18.81 74.85 -13.62
CA LYS A 3 19.15 73.55 -14.24
C LYS A 3 18.43 72.43 -13.52
N ASN A 4 17.41 71.99 -14.20
CA ASN A 4 16.92 70.61 -14.40
C ASN A 4 17.12 69.62 -13.23
N PHE A 5 16.04 69.54 -12.45
CA PHE A 5 15.82 68.49 -11.45
C PHE A 5 14.57 67.68 -11.87
N LEU A 6 14.58 67.16 -13.09
CA LEU A 6 13.40 66.47 -13.64
C LEU A 6 13.74 65.11 -14.28
N GLY A 7 14.79 64.47 -13.81
CA GLY A 7 15.27 63.23 -14.42
C GLY A 7 15.35 62.00 -13.51
N LEU A 8 14.86 62.07 -12.27
CA LEU A 8 15.07 60.98 -11.30
C LEU A 8 13.81 60.39 -10.67
N LEU A 9 12.65 60.57 -11.27
CA LEU A 9 11.35 60.04 -10.73
C LEU A 9 10.65 59.06 -11.64
N ALA A 10 11.27 58.53 -12.67
CA ALA A 10 10.63 57.64 -13.64
C ALA A 10 11.01 56.15 -13.55
N CYS A 11 11.80 55.73 -12.57
CA CYS A 11 12.25 54.30 -12.45
C CYS A 11 11.71 53.57 -11.22
N LEU A 12 10.68 54.11 -10.54
CA LEU A 12 10.19 53.46 -9.29
C LEU A 12 8.73 53.03 -9.46
N GLY A 13 8.40 52.29 -10.47
CA GLY A 13 6.98 51.99 -10.71
C GLY A 13 6.64 50.69 -11.46
N LEU A 14 7.53 49.74 -11.55
CA LEU A 14 7.14 48.47 -12.21
C LEU A 14 7.67 47.25 -11.43
N MET A 15 7.30 47.13 -10.16
CA MET A 15 7.26 45.83 -9.52
C MET A 15 6.03 45.09 -10.03
N ILE A 16 6.20 44.40 -11.15
CA ILE A 16 5.21 43.43 -11.62
C ILE A 16 5.16 42.35 -10.54
N ALA A 17 4.08 42.33 -9.75
CA ALA A 17 3.75 41.22 -8.90
C ALA A 17 3.52 40.01 -9.80
N LEU A 18 4.55 39.20 -10.01
CA LEU A 18 4.39 37.88 -10.62
C LEU A 18 3.45 37.08 -9.71
N PRO A 19 2.30 36.62 -10.20
CA PRO A 19 1.45 35.73 -9.43
C PRO A 19 2.29 34.49 -9.14
N CYS A 20 2.66 34.30 -7.87
CA CYS A 20 3.24 33.06 -7.40
C CYS A 20 2.17 32.00 -7.57
N CYS A 21 2.20 31.28 -8.68
CA CYS A 21 1.37 30.10 -8.87
C CYS A 21 1.78 29.09 -7.81
N LYS A 22 1.10 29.12 -6.65
CA LYS A 22 1.22 28.01 -5.69
C LYS A 22 0.67 26.79 -6.41
N PRO A 23 1.45 25.70 -6.55
CA PRO A 23 0.91 24.48 -7.11
C PRO A 23 -0.30 24.09 -6.24
N SER A 24 -1.44 23.90 -6.87
CA SER A 24 -2.61 23.32 -6.20
C SER A 24 -2.16 21.97 -5.62
N PRO A 25 -2.48 21.66 -4.35
CA PRO A 25 -2.22 20.33 -3.83
C PRO A 25 -2.81 19.31 -4.80
N ALA A 26 -2.02 18.32 -5.18
CA ALA A 26 -2.48 17.26 -6.07
C ALA A 26 -3.70 16.60 -5.43
N GLU A 27 -4.82 16.65 -6.12
CA GLU A 27 -6.04 15.98 -5.68
C GLU A 27 -5.88 14.48 -5.92
N TRP A 28 -5.91 13.70 -4.83
CA TRP A 28 -5.86 12.24 -4.92
C TRP A 28 -7.19 11.70 -5.39
N LYS A 29 -7.16 10.88 -6.45
CA LYS A 29 -8.33 10.16 -6.94
C LYS A 29 -8.22 8.70 -6.52
N LEU A 30 -9.24 8.18 -5.83
CA LEU A 30 -9.34 6.76 -5.55
C LEU A 30 -9.47 5.99 -6.86
N VAL A 31 -8.58 5.04 -7.10
CA VAL A 31 -8.55 4.22 -8.32
C VAL A 31 -8.85 2.75 -8.05
N TRP A 32 -8.60 2.30 -6.84
CA TRP A 32 -8.90 0.94 -6.40
C TRP A 32 -8.97 0.90 -4.87
N GLU A 33 -9.87 0.09 -4.35
CA GLU A 33 -9.97 -0.25 -2.93
C GLU A 33 -10.51 -1.67 -2.75
N ASP A 34 -10.17 -2.31 -1.65
CA ASP A 34 -10.81 -3.51 -1.17
C ASP A 34 -11.01 -3.39 0.34
N ASN A 35 -12.26 -3.35 0.77
CA ASN A 35 -12.67 -3.24 2.17
C ASN A 35 -12.91 -4.62 2.80
N PHE A 36 -12.73 -5.70 2.03
CA PHE A 36 -12.95 -7.08 2.48
C PHE A 36 -14.32 -7.33 3.09
N ASP A 37 -15.36 -6.69 2.54
CA ASP A 37 -16.74 -6.77 3.04
C ASP A 37 -17.48 -8.02 2.55
N GLN A 38 -16.91 -8.75 1.58
CA GLN A 38 -17.48 -9.98 1.07
C GLN A 38 -17.44 -11.11 2.11
N THR A 39 -18.39 -12.03 2.01
CA THR A 39 -18.43 -13.24 2.85
C THR A 39 -17.70 -14.41 2.18
N GLY A 40 -17.13 -15.29 2.99
CA GLY A 40 -16.49 -16.52 2.51
C GLY A 40 -14.99 -16.32 2.26
N SER A 41 -14.60 -15.97 1.05
CA SER A 41 -13.20 -15.77 0.65
C SER A 41 -12.97 -14.38 0.10
N PHE A 42 -11.71 -13.95 0.03
CA PHE A 42 -11.34 -12.72 -0.66
C PHE A 42 -11.58 -12.83 -2.18
N ASP A 43 -11.73 -11.68 -2.84
CA ASP A 43 -12.00 -11.60 -4.28
C ASP A 43 -10.85 -12.20 -5.10
N PRO A 44 -11.08 -13.30 -5.83
CA PRO A 44 -10.04 -13.92 -6.65
C PRO A 44 -9.68 -13.09 -7.90
N ALA A 45 -10.46 -12.09 -8.29
CA ALA A 45 -10.08 -11.18 -9.36
C ALA A 45 -8.99 -10.20 -8.94
N SER A 46 -8.95 -9.84 -7.65
CA SER A 46 -7.96 -8.90 -7.09
C SER A 46 -6.80 -9.61 -6.40
N TRP A 47 -7.04 -10.76 -5.75
CA TRP A 47 -6.07 -11.40 -4.87
C TRP A 47 -5.76 -12.84 -5.26
N SER A 48 -4.55 -13.26 -4.99
CA SER A 48 -4.12 -14.66 -5.02
C SER A 48 -3.42 -15.01 -3.71
N LYS A 49 -3.49 -16.27 -3.30
CA LYS A 49 -2.64 -16.82 -2.24
C LYS A 49 -1.20 -16.85 -2.71
N ILE A 50 -0.27 -16.44 -1.86
CA ILE A 50 1.16 -16.51 -2.15
C ILE A 50 1.60 -17.98 -2.09
N PRO A 51 2.20 -18.54 -3.15
CA PRO A 51 2.69 -19.90 -3.13
C PRO A 51 3.92 -20.03 -2.22
N ARG A 52 4.12 -21.24 -1.68
CA ARG A 52 5.36 -21.54 -0.96
C ARG A 52 6.57 -21.40 -1.87
N GLY A 53 7.60 -20.74 -1.37
CA GLY A 53 8.87 -20.53 -2.02
C GLY A 53 10.05 -21.09 -1.22
N LYS A 54 11.25 -20.65 -1.60
CA LYS A 54 12.51 -21.05 -0.96
C LYS A 54 13.14 -19.93 -0.12
N SER A 55 12.59 -18.72 -0.19
CA SER A 55 13.08 -17.56 0.56
C SER A 55 12.51 -17.55 1.97
N ASP A 56 13.22 -16.93 2.91
CA ASP A 56 12.84 -16.89 4.32
C ASP A 56 11.44 -16.33 4.55
N TRP A 57 11.02 -15.36 3.72
CA TRP A 57 9.71 -14.73 3.84
C TRP A 57 8.54 -15.58 3.30
N ASN A 58 8.79 -16.61 2.45
CA ASN A 58 7.72 -17.39 1.84
C ASN A 58 7.87 -18.92 1.97
N ASN A 59 8.89 -19.39 2.68
CA ASN A 59 9.15 -20.83 2.83
C ASN A 59 8.12 -21.57 3.72
N TYR A 60 7.29 -20.81 4.44
CA TYR A 60 6.18 -21.33 5.23
C TYR A 60 4.81 -20.97 4.67
N MET A 61 4.74 -20.33 3.51
CA MET A 61 3.45 -20.01 2.89
C MET A 61 2.68 -21.29 2.53
N SER A 62 1.37 -21.24 2.70
CA SER A 62 0.46 -22.36 2.44
C SER A 62 -0.83 -21.84 1.83
N ASP A 63 -1.41 -22.60 0.92
CA ASP A 63 -2.73 -22.37 0.36
C ASP A 63 -3.87 -22.97 1.23
N PHE A 64 -3.52 -23.60 2.36
CA PHE A 64 -4.47 -24.21 3.28
C PHE A 64 -5.48 -23.19 3.80
N ASP A 65 -6.75 -23.44 3.58
CA ASP A 65 -7.82 -22.46 3.83
C ASP A 65 -7.87 -21.95 5.27
N SER A 66 -7.47 -22.76 6.26
CA SER A 66 -7.41 -22.32 7.66
C SER A 66 -6.43 -21.18 7.91
N CYS A 67 -5.48 -20.94 7.00
CA CYS A 67 -4.58 -19.78 7.07
C CYS A 67 -5.25 -18.46 6.69
N TYR A 68 -6.47 -18.50 6.18
CA TYR A 68 -7.22 -17.36 5.65
C TYR A 68 -8.60 -17.29 6.27
N ALA A 69 -9.11 -16.11 6.55
CA ALA A 69 -10.51 -15.91 6.91
C ALA A 69 -10.94 -14.49 6.51
N MET A 70 -12.21 -14.39 6.12
CA MET A 70 -12.93 -13.12 6.04
C MET A 70 -13.74 -12.98 7.32
N ARG A 71 -13.50 -11.91 8.08
CA ARG A 71 -14.18 -11.68 9.35
C ARG A 71 -14.34 -10.21 9.65
N ASP A 72 -15.56 -9.78 9.86
CA ASP A 72 -15.90 -8.41 10.28
C ASP A 72 -15.31 -7.34 9.36
N GLY A 73 -15.47 -7.51 8.03
CA GLY A 73 -14.90 -6.59 7.04
C GLY A 73 -13.37 -6.57 7.06
N LYS A 74 -12.73 -7.73 7.25
CA LYS A 74 -11.27 -7.85 7.30
C LYS A 74 -10.81 -9.16 6.71
N LEU A 75 -9.73 -9.10 5.96
CA LEU A 75 -8.95 -10.28 5.64
C LEU A 75 -8.04 -10.61 6.83
N VAL A 76 -8.17 -11.82 7.35
CA VAL A 76 -7.35 -12.34 8.45
C VAL A 76 -6.38 -13.39 7.89
N LEU A 77 -5.10 -13.09 7.94
CA LEU A 77 -4.01 -14.01 7.61
C LEU A 77 -3.48 -14.62 8.91
N ARG A 78 -3.29 -15.94 8.92
CA ARG A 78 -2.91 -16.69 10.13
C ARG A 78 -1.61 -17.43 9.93
N GLY A 79 -0.79 -17.46 11.00
CA GLY A 79 0.25 -18.45 11.19
C GLY A 79 -0.29 -19.57 12.09
N LEU A 80 -0.13 -20.81 11.69
CA LEU A 80 -0.64 -21.99 12.37
C LEU A 80 0.48 -23.00 12.62
N VAL A 81 0.42 -23.71 13.74
CA VAL A 81 1.21 -24.94 13.91
C VAL A 81 0.62 -25.98 12.97
N ASN A 82 1.48 -26.64 12.21
CA ASN A 82 1.04 -27.61 11.21
C ASN A 82 0.77 -28.99 11.86
N HIS A 83 -0.48 -29.21 12.24
CA HIS A 83 -0.98 -30.52 12.70
C HIS A 83 -1.88 -31.21 11.69
N SER A 84 -2.26 -30.52 10.61
CA SER A 84 -3.37 -30.89 9.74
C SER A 84 -2.97 -31.29 8.33
N LEU A 85 -1.73 -31.08 7.93
CA LEU A 85 -1.23 -31.38 6.60
C LEU A 85 -0.20 -32.50 6.65
N PRO A 86 -0.61 -33.78 6.61
CA PRO A 86 0.27 -34.93 6.87
C PRO A 86 1.42 -35.05 5.85
N ASN A 87 1.26 -34.48 4.67
CA ASN A 87 2.29 -34.49 3.62
C ASN A 87 3.17 -33.24 3.59
N ASP A 88 2.97 -32.31 4.53
CA ASP A 88 3.74 -31.07 4.65
C ASP A 88 4.62 -31.15 5.90
N THR A 89 5.92 -31.25 5.70
CA THR A 89 6.90 -31.40 6.79
C THR A 89 7.20 -30.10 7.54
N ALA A 90 6.66 -28.96 7.10
CA ALA A 90 6.87 -27.70 7.79
C ALA A 90 6.17 -27.71 9.15
N ALA A 91 6.89 -27.31 10.21
CA ALA A 91 6.32 -27.22 11.56
C ALA A 91 5.24 -26.14 11.69
N TYR A 92 5.32 -25.12 10.86
CA TYR A 92 4.39 -23.98 10.81
C TYR A 92 3.98 -23.71 9.38
N ILE A 93 2.79 -23.17 9.22
CA ILE A 93 2.26 -22.69 7.93
C ILE A 93 1.68 -21.30 8.10
N THR A 94 1.79 -20.46 7.08
CA THR A 94 1.33 -19.08 7.13
C THR A 94 0.52 -18.72 5.89
N GLY A 95 -0.46 -17.83 6.06
CA GLY A 95 -1.21 -17.24 4.97
C GLY A 95 -0.56 -15.96 4.47
N GLY A 96 -0.58 -15.75 3.17
CA GLY A 96 -0.22 -14.51 2.52
C GLY A 96 -0.99 -14.33 1.22
N VAL A 97 -1.29 -13.08 0.87
CA VAL A 97 -1.97 -12.74 -0.39
C VAL A 97 -1.21 -11.67 -1.14
N TYR A 98 -1.40 -11.62 -2.45
CA TYR A 98 -0.80 -10.62 -3.34
C TYR A 98 -1.72 -10.32 -4.52
N THR A 99 -1.53 -9.16 -5.12
CA THR A 99 -2.29 -8.71 -6.30
C THR A 99 -1.53 -8.92 -7.61
N LYS A 100 -0.48 -9.73 -7.59
CA LYS A 100 0.39 -9.97 -8.75
C LYS A 100 -0.44 -10.35 -9.99
N ASP A 101 -0.15 -9.71 -11.13
CA ASP A 101 -0.80 -9.90 -12.42
C ASP A 101 -2.32 -9.60 -12.42
N LYS A 102 -2.83 -8.90 -11.39
CA LYS A 102 -4.24 -8.55 -11.23
C LYS A 102 -4.45 -7.07 -11.01
N VAL A 103 -3.92 -6.51 -9.92
CA VAL A 103 -4.03 -5.09 -9.60
C VAL A 103 -2.63 -4.52 -9.37
N GLY A 104 -2.32 -3.45 -10.09
CA GLY A 104 -1.06 -2.74 -9.97
C GLY A 104 -1.20 -1.28 -10.39
N PHE A 105 -0.24 -0.46 -10.01
CA PHE A 105 -0.15 0.93 -10.41
C PHE A 105 1.32 1.36 -10.45
N THR A 106 1.63 2.36 -11.27
CA THR A 106 3.01 2.83 -11.43
C THR A 106 3.34 3.99 -10.49
N ASN A 107 2.39 4.91 -10.33
CA ASN A 107 2.55 6.08 -9.46
C ASN A 107 1.28 6.29 -8.65
N GLY A 108 1.41 6.61 -7.38
CA GLY A 108 0.24 6.84 -6.55
C GLY A 108 0.55 6.81 -5.06
N ARG A 109 -0.50 6.81 -4.29
CA ARG A 109 -0.50 6.66 -2.85
C ARG A 109 -1.24 5.37 -2.51
N LEU A 110 -0.60 4.50 -1.74
CA LEU A 110 -1.21 3.31 -1.21
C LEU A 110 -1.43 3.48 0.29
N GLU A 111 -2.62 3.16 0.74
CA GLU A 111 -2.98 3.15 2.16
C GLU A 111 -3.45 1.76 2.56
N ILE A 112 -3.06 1.31 3.73
CA ILE A 112 -3.54 0.08 4.33
C ILE A 112 -3.94 0.35 5.78
N HIS A 113 -5.08 -0.19 6.18
CA HIS A 113 -5.49 -0.27 7.57
C HIS A 113 -5.29 -1.71 8.05
N ALA A 114 -4.25 -1.95 8.84
CA ALA A 114 -3.88 -3.28 9.28
C ALA A 114 -3.61 -3.35 10.78
N LYS A 115 -3.95 -4.50 11.37
CA LYS A 115 -3.49 -4.90 12.71
C LYS A 115 -2.44 -5.98 12.56
N LEU A 116 -1.21 -5.68 12.96
CA LEU A 116 -0.10 -6.61 12.91
C LEU A 116 0.18 -7.16 14.31
N ASN A 117 0.33 -8.47 14.42
CA ASN A 117 0.73 -9.13 15.68
C ASN A 117 2.24 -9.31 15.70
N GLY A 118 2.86 -8.89 16.80
CA GLY A 118 4.30 -8.99 17.03
C GLY A 118 4.66 -10.19 17.92
N ALA A 119 4.32 -11.41 17.52
CA ALA A 119 4.81 -12.60 18.23
C ALA A 119 6.29 -12.86 17.90
N THR A 120 7.03 -13.47 18.83
CA THR A 120 8.42 -13.88 18.58
C THR A 120 8.50 -14.80 17.35
N GLY A 121 9.35 -14.45 16.39
CA GLY A 121 9.50 -15.16 15.12
C GLY A 121 8.43 -14.83 14.06
N ALA A 122 7.42 -14.03 14.38
CA ALA A 122 6.49 -13.54 13.39
C ALA A 122 7.12 -12.39 12.57
N TRP A 123 6.90 -12.42 11.25
CA TRP A 123 7.33 -11.36 10.35
C TRP A 123 6.14 -10.89 9.49
N PRO A 124 5.17 -10.20 10.12
CA PRO A 124 4.09 -9.61 9.36
C PRO A 124 4.63 -8.48 8.48
N ALA A 125 4.31 -8.51 7.20
CA ALA A 125 4.82 -7.54 6.25
C ALA A 125 3.76 -7.12 5.24
N PHE A 126 3.86 -5.88 4.82
CA PHE A 126 3.13 -5.28 3.73
C PHE A 126 4.13 -4.64 2.77
N TRP A 127 4.15 -5.08 1.50
CA TRP A 127 5.17 -4.70 0.52
C TRP A 127 4.52 -4.28 -0.79
N LEU A 128 5.24 -3.44 -1.51
CA LEU A 128 5.05 -3.18 -2.93
C LEU A 128 6.23 -3.79 -3.70
N LEU A 129 5.95 -4.43 -4.80
CA LEU A 129 6.93 -5.06 -5.70
C LEU A 129 6.75 -4.50 -7.11
#